data_42f52837070363bf290d5b6b1c2a6d5b
#
_entry.id   42f52837070363bf290d5b6b1c2a6d5b
#
_cell.length_a   1.000
_cell.length_b   1.000
_cell.length_c   1.000
_cell.angle_alpha   90.00
_cell.angle_beta   90.00
_cell.angle_gamma   90.00
#
_symmetry.space_group_name_H-M   'P 1'
#
loop_
_entity.id
_entity.type
_entity.pdbx_description
1 polymer ?
#
loop_
_entity_poly.entity_id
_entity_poly.type
_entity_poly.pdbx_seq_one_letter_code
_entity_poly.pdbx_strand_id
1 'polypeptide(L)'
;RSLNFLFADWANRGLNRWTINQVNQTVVSGLAEYPLGTITATVGASTNLVVGNVITGQISGATATVLTKPSSTTITVSIPNGTFTAGETVSSAASDESGITTTIAANPSISDVQGTIDILSSVVRRSGTDISISRVSRDDFLSIPTKTTTGRPTQYYVDRQITPVLKVWPTPENSTDILIYDRLVRIDDADASLNTVEVPFRFYPCLAAGLAYYMSLKISPERTALLKSIYEEEFLRAAEEDRDRASFSIIPSYNYLSATS
;
A
#
# COMPACT_ATOMS: atom_id res chain seq x y z
N ARG A 1 18.30 5.01 -14.64
CA ARG A 1 18.87 3.82 -13.92
C ARG A 1 19.62 4.20 -12.65
N SER A 2 20.50 5.22 -12.65
CA SER A 2 21.24 5.65 -11.45
C SER A 2 20.30 6.17 -10.36
N LEU A 3 19.24 6.86 -10.72
CA LEU A 3 18.19 7.34 -9.80
C LEU A 3 17.47 6.16 -9.11
N ASN A 4 17.11 5.13 -9.86
CA ASN A 4 16.43 3.95 -9.33
C ASN A 4 17.31 3.18 -8.32
N PHE A 5 18.63 3.12 -8.57
CA PHE A 5 19.57 2.55 -7.62
C PHE A 5 19.65 3.37 -6.33
N LEU A 6 19.63 4.69 -6.45
CA LEU A 6 19.61 5.60 -5.30
C LEU A 6 18.34 5.42 -4.46
N PHE A 7 17.18 5.35 -5.08
CA PHE A 7 15.91 5.15 -4.36
C PHE A 7 15.83 3.75 -3.73
N ALA A 8 16.35 2.74 -4.39
CA ALA A 8 16.46 1.40 -3.80
C ALA A 8 17.41 1.40 -2.58
N ASP A 9 18.53 2.13 -2.64
CA ASP A 9 19.43 2.30 -1.50
C ASP A 9 18.74 3.01 -0.33
N TRP A 10 18.00 4.09 -0.59
CA TRP A 10 17.25 4.80 0.45
C TRP A 10 16.18 3.92 1.11
N ALA A 11 15.41 3.17 0.32
CA ALA A 11 14.43 2.22 0.83
C ALA A 11 15.08 1.15 1.72
N ASN A 12 16.24 0.62 1.32
CA ASN A 12 17.00 -0.38 2.10
C ASN A 12 17.58 0.19 3.40
N ARG A 13 17.89 1.48 3.43
CA ARG A 13 18.39 2.18 4.62
C ARG A 13 17.27 2.67 5.55
N GLY A 14 16.00 2.46 5.19
CA GLY A 14 14.85 2.80 6.01
C GLY A 14 14.44 4.28 5.97
N LEU A 15 14.86 5.05 4.96
CA LEU A 15 14.33 6.37 4.68
C LEU A 15 12.96 6.23 3.99
N ASN A 16 11.88 6.37 4.75
CA ASN A 16 10.58 5.98 4.23
C ASN A 16 9.39 6.74 4.84
N ARG A 17 9.60 7.78 5.66
CA ARG A 17 8.49 8.41 6.35
C ARG A 17 7.48 9.08 5.42
N TRP A 18 7.94 9.74 4.37
CA TRP A 18 7.05 10.37 3.39
C TRP A 18 6.43 9.37 2.41
N THR A 19 6.87 8.12 2.43
CA THR A 19 6.31 7.05 1.62
C THR A 19 5.31 6.18 2.40
N ILE A 20 4.95 6.58 3.62
CA ILE A 20 3.93 5.90 4.41
C ILE A 20 2.56 6.42 3.98
N ASN A 21 1.72 5.49 3.54
CA ASN A 21 0.39 5.76 3.05
C ASN A 21 -0.64 4.96 3.85
N GLN A 22 -1.64 5.63 4.41
CA GLN A 22 -2.75 4.93 5.08
C GLN A 22 -3.80 4.51 4.05
N VAL A 23 -4.20 3.26 4.11
CA VAL A 23 -5.21 2.68 3.23
C VAL A 23 -6.38 2.16 4.05
N ASN A 24 -7.59 2.48 3.59
CA ASN A 24 -8.84 1.94 4.11
C ASN A 24 -9.36 0.91 3.10
N GLN A 25 -9.30 -0.37 3.46
CA GLN A 25 -9.75 -1.48 2.65
C GLN A 25 -10.98 -2.10 3.28
N THR A 26 -12.13 -2.03 2.63
CA THR A 26 -13.31 -2.79 3.07
C THR A 26 -12.99 -4.27 2.96
N VAL A 27 -13.23 -5.03 4.02
CA VAL A 27 -13.06 -6.47 3.98
C VAL A 27 -14.21 -7.12 3.21
N VAL A 28 -13.96 -8.29 2.66
CA VAL A 28 -14.96 -9.10 1.97
C VAL A 28 -15.15 -10.38 2.76
N SER A 29 -16.42 -10.70 3.07
CA SER A 29 -16.74 -11.94 3.79
C SER A 29 -16.20 -13.17 3.05
N GLY A 30 -15.53 -14.03 3.76
CA GLY A 30 -14.91 -15.24 3.20
C GLY A 30 -13.58 -15.03 2.48
N LEU A 31 -13.08 -13.79 2.35
CA LEU A 31 -11.81 -13.48 1.72
C LEU A 31 -10.74 -13.19 2.78
N ALA A 32 -9.68 -14.01 2.80
CA ALA A 32 -8.57 -13.87 3.75
C ALA A 32 -7.32 -13.21 3.15
N GLU A 33 -7.26 -13.03 1.84
CA GLU A 33 -6.06 -12.56 1.12
C GLU A 33 -6.37 -11.27 0.34
N TYR A 34 -5.60 -10.22 0.61
CA TYR A 34 -5.77 -8.89 0.03
C TYR A 34 -4.48 -8.49 -0.70
N PRO A 35 -4.48 -8.42 -2.04
CA PRO A 35 -3.32 -7.93 -2.77
C PRO A 35 -3.07 -6.46 -2.44
N LEU A 36 -1.80 -6.10 -2.25
CA LEU A 36 -1.39 -4.75 -1.86
C LEU A 36 -1.07 -3.85 -3.06
N GLY A 37 -1.32 -4.34 -4.27
CA GLY A 37 -1.27 -3.55 -5.49
C GLY A 37 -2.60 -2.85 -5.78
N THR A 38 -2.59 -1.94 -6.74
CA THR A 38 -3.79 -1.30 -7.26
C THR A 38 -4.49 -2.23 -8.24
N ILE A 39 -5.79 -2.41 -8.07
CA ILE A 39 -6.60 -3.20 -9.02
C ILE A 39 -7.12 -2.27 -10.09
N THR A 40 -6.66 -2.49 -11.32
CA THR A 40 -7.02 -1.68 -12.48
C THR A 40 -8.01 -2.43 -13.36
N ALA A 41 -9.09 -1.77 -13.72
CA ALA A 41 -10.06 -2.26 -14.67
C ALA A 41 -10.09 -1.36 -15.91
N THR A 42 -10.07 -1.96 -17.10
CA THR A 42 -10.31 -1.25 -18.37
C THR A 42 -11.81 -1.26 -18.66
N VAL A 43 -12.38 -0.08 -18.86
CA VAL A 43 -13.80 0.12 -19.14
C VAL A 43 -14.00 0.81 -20.50
N GLY A 44 -15.17 0.65 -21.11
CA GLY A 44 -15.49 1.32 -22.36
C GLY A 44 -15.50 2.86 -22.24
N ALA A 45 -16.04 3.37 -21.15
CA ALA A 45 -15.96 4.80 -20.81
C ALA A 45 -16.05 4.97 -19.28
N SER A 46 -15.10 5.69 -18.69
CA SER A 46 -15.10 6.01 -17.26
C SER A 46 -15.80 7.32 -16.93
N THR A 47 -16.18 8.10 -17.95
CA THR A 47 -16.72 9.47 -17.80
C THR A 47 -17.94 9.50 -16.88
N ASN A 48 -18.79 8.51 -17.02
CA ASN A 48 -20.05 8.41 -16.30
C ASN A 48 -19.94 7.69 -14.96
N LEU A 49 -18.80 7.08 -14.64
CA LEU A 49 -18.59 6.44 -13.35
C LEU A 49 -18.18 7.48 -12.31
N VAL A 50 -18.68 7.34 -11.09
CA VAL A 50 -18.37 8.25 -9.97
C VAL A 50 -17.46 7.54 -8.99
N VAL A 51 -16.41 8.22 -8.54
CA VAL A 51 -15.52 7.73 -7.47
C VAL A 51 -16.31 7.54 -6.18
N GLY A 52 -16.13 6.40 -5.54
CA GLY A 52 -16.87 5.99 -4.35
C GLY A 52 -18.11 5.13 -4.64
N ASN A 53 -18.60 5.10 -5.87
CA ASN A 53 -19.75 4.25 -6.24
C ASN A 53 -19.34 2.79 -6.45
N VAL A 54 -20.28 1.91 -6.18
CA VAL A 54 -20.15 0.47 -6.45
C VAL A 54 -20.57 0.21 -7.89
N ILE A 55 -19.75 -0.51 -8.64
CA ILE A 55 -20.08 -1.08 -9.94
C ILE A 55 -20.51 -2.53 -9.77
N THR A 56 -21.53 -2.95 -10.50
CA THR A 56 -22.07 -4.32 -10.48
C THR A 56 -22.10 -4.89 -11.90
N GLY A 57 -21.49 -6.05 -12.09
CA GLY A 57 -21.53 -6.79 -13.34
C GLY A 57 -22.92 -7.35 -13.60
N GLN A 58 -23.47 -7.10 -14.78
CA GLN A 58 -24.83 -7.52 -15.15
C GLN A 58 -24.96 -9.03 -15.41
N ILE A 59 -23.86 -9.68 -15.74
CA ILE A 59 -23.82 -11.14 -16.02
C ILE A 59 -23.25 -11.88 -14.80
N SER A 60 -22.14 -11.42 -14.27
CA SER A 60 -21.42 -12.09 -13.18
C SER A 60 -22.01 -11.82 -11.80
N GLY A 61 -22.73 -10.70 -11.62
CA GLY A 61 -23.12 -10.21 -10.31
C GLY A 61 -21.94 -9.73 -9.45
N ALA A 62 -20.72 -9.72 -9.98
CA ALA A 62 -19.54 -9.25 -9.28
C ALA A 62 -19.66 -7.75 -8.97
N THR A 63 -19.14 -7.33 -7.83
CA THR A 63 -19.18 -5.93 -7.39
C THR A 63 -17.81 -5.42 -7.02
N ALA A 64 -17.56 -4.14 -7.28
CA ALA A 64 -16.35 -3.43 -6.83
C ALA A 64 -16.64 -1.94 -6.67
N THR A 65 -15.89 -1.26 -5.80
CA THR A 65 -16.02 0.19 -5.61
C THR A 65 -14.99 0.91 -6.49
N VAL A 66 -15.41 1.95 -7.20
CA VAL A 66 -14.51 2.82 -7.99
C VAL A 66 -13.69 3.68 -7.03
N LEU A 67 -12.38 3.52 -7.05
CA LEU A 67 -11.45 4.27 -6.19
C LEU A 67 -10.92 5.52 -6.87
N THR A 68 -10.48 5.40 -8.11
CA THR A 68 -10.01 6.54 -8.92
C THR A 68 -10.33 6.33 -10.39
N LYS A 69 -10.17 7.39 -11.18
CA LYS A 69 -10.35 7.38 -12.65
C LYS A 69 -9.11 7.99 -13.31
N PRO A 70 -8.04 7.20 -13.49
CA PRO A 70 -6.79 7.69 -14.09
C PRO A 70 -6.93 8.17 -15.54
N SER A 71 -7.86 7.57 -16.31
CA SER A 71 -8.11 7.96 -17.70
C SER A 71 -9.58 7.77 -18.08
N SER A 72 -9.93 8.15 -19.31
CA SER A 72 -11.29 7.96 -19.84
C SER A 72 -11.71 6.50 -20.01
N THR A 73 -10.77 5.57 -20.03
CA THR A 73 -11.01 4.14 -20.23
C THR A 73 -10.43 3.25 -19.13
N THR A 74 -9.83 3.86 -18.09
CA THR A 74 -9.22 3.11 -17.00
C THR A 74 -9.74 3.61 -15.66
N ILE A 75 -10.14 2.68 -14.81
CA ILE A 75 -10.51 2.94 -13.42
C ILE A 75 -9.67 2.08 -12.48
N THR A 76 -9.44 2.55 -11.27
CA THR A 76 -8.98 1.68 -10.19
C THR A 76 -10.17 1.32 -9.32
N VAL A 77 -10.19 0.08 -8.89
CA VAL A 77 -11.31 -0.46 -8.11
C VAL A 77 -10.81 -1.13 -6.83
N SER A 78 -11.71 -1.25 -5.87
CA SER A 78 -11.49 -2.11 -4.71
C SER A 78 -11.35 -3.57 -5.14
N ILE A 79 -10.94 -4.44 -4.22
CA ILE A 79 -10.97 -5.89 -4.47
C ILE A 79 -12.40 -6.28 -4.86
N PRO A 80 -12.58 -6.88 -6.04
CA PRO A 80 -13.90 -7.31 -6.47
C PRO A 80 -14.45 -8.40 -5.56
N ASN A 81 -15.72 -8.29 -5.22
CA ASN A 81 -16.48 -9.39 -4.66
C ASN A 81 -17.08 -10.18 -5.85
N GLY A 82 -16.52 -11.36 -6.12
CA GLY A 82 -16.79 -12.13 -7.33
C GLY A 82 -15.82 -11.82 -8.48
N THR A 83 -16.04 -12.45 -9.62
CA THR A 83 -15.19 -12.31 -10.81
C THR A 83 -16.01 -11.72 -11.95
N PHE A 84 -15.59 -10.58 -12.47
CA PHE A 84 -16.25 -9.97 -13.64
C PHE A 84 -16.06 -10.81 -14.90
N THR A 85 -17.07 -10.85 -15.75
CA THR A 85 -16.97 -11.45 -17.06
C THR A 85 -16.42 -10.44 -18.06
N ALA A 86 -15.41 -10.81 -18.84
CA ALA A 86 -14.86 -9.93 -19.87
C ALA A 86 -15.93 -9.53 -20.89
N GLY A 87 -16.03 -8.25 -21.19
CA GLY A 87 -17.02 -7.70 -22.11
C GLY A 87 -18.41 -7.48 -21.52
N GLU A 88 -18.65 -7.82 -20.24
CA GLU A 88 -19.95 -7.56 -19.63
C GLU A 88 -20.18 -6.06 -19.38
N THR A 89 -21.46 -5.72 -19.37
CA THR A 89 -21.90 -4.40 -18.95
C THR A 89 -21.86 -4.32 -17.43
N VAL A 90 -21.26 -3.27 -16.91
CA VAL A 90 -21.31 -2.94 -15.48
C VAL A 90 -22.21 -1.73 -15.27
N SER A 91 -23.05 -1.79 -14.25
CA SER A 91 -23.89 -0.68 -13.81
C SER A 91 -23.35 -0.08 -12.52
N SER A 92 -23.42 1.25 -12.40
CA SER A 92 -23.19 1.96 -11.13
C SER A 92 -24.52 2.54 -10.68
N ALA A 93 -24.97 2.19 -9.48
CA ALA A 93 -26.09 2.85 -8.85
C ALA A 93 -25.63 4.22 -8.35
N ALA A 94 -25.83 5.25 -9.16
CA ALA A 94 -25.83 6.62 -8.63
C ALA A 94 -27.15 6.83 -7.90
N SER A 95 -27.13 7.55 -6.80
CA SER A 95 -28.29 7.77 -5.91
C SER A 95 -29.48 8.49 -6.57
N ASP A 96 -29.38 8.93 -7.81
CA ASP A 96 -30.39 9.79 -8.43
C ASP A 96 -30.84 9.49 -9.85
N GLU A 97 -30.17 8.61 -10.64
CA GLU A 97 -30.68 8.32 -12.00
C GLU A 97 -30.25 6.96 -12.55
N SER A 98 -31.07 6.44 -13.47
CA SER A 98 -30.95 5.19 -14.22
C SER A 98 -29.52 4.79 -14.53
N GLY A 99 -29.15 3.66 -14.01
CA GLY A 99 -27.87 2.98 -14.04
C GLY A 99 -26.94 3.38 -15.18
N ILE A 100 -25.91 4.13 -14.82
CA ILE A 100 -24.81 4.44 -15.72
C ILE A 100 -24.12 3.11 -16.05
N THR A 101 -24.23 2.70 -17.30
CA THR A 101 -23.65 1.46 -17.78
C THR A 101 -22.42 1.73 -18.61
N THR A 102 -21.38 0.95 -18.39
CA THR A 102 -20.20 0.85 -19.25
C THR A 102 -19.80 -0.62 -19.36
N THR A 103 -18.99 -0.95 -20.33
CA THR A 103 -18.49 -2.32 -20.47
C THR A 103 -17.17 -2.47 -19.75
N ILE A 104 -16.93 -3.60 -19.11
CA ILE A 104 -15.61 -3.96 -18.59
C ILE A 104 -14.89 -4.82 -19.66
N ALA A 105 -13.77 -4.33 -20.17
CA ALA A 105 -13.10 -4.95 -21.32
C ALA A 105 -12.43 -6.29 -20.95
N ALA A 106 -11.93 -6.37 -19.73
CA ALA A 106 -11.28 -7.57 -19.19
C ALA A 106 -11.46 -7.60 -17.66
N ASN A 107 -11.21 -8.76 -17.07
CA ASN A 107 -11.16 -8.85 -15.60
C ASN A 107 -10.21 -7.81 -15.03
N PRO A 108 -10.57 -7.15 -13.91
CA PRO A 108 -9.66 -6.27 -13.22
C PRO A 108 -8.32 -6.96 -12.95
N SER A 109 -7.24 -6.35 -13.34
CA SER A 109 -5.89 -6.85 -13.14
C SER A 109 -5.20 -6.05 -12.03
N ILE A 110 -4.35 -6.73 -11.27
CA ILE A 110 -3.52 -6.08 -10.28
C ILE A 110 -2.39 -5.40 -11.03
N SER A 111 -2.31 -4.08 -10.90
CA SER A 111 -1.18 -3.29 -11.33
C SER A 111 -0.48 -2.71 -10.11
N ASP A 112 0.82 -2.86 -10.04
CA ASP A 112 1.63 -2.25 -9.01
C ASP A 112 2.15 -0.90 -9.51
N VAL A 113 1.32 0.12 -9.41
CA VAL A 113 1.71 1.48 -9.83
C VAL A 113 2.65 2.13 -8.80
N GLN A 114 2.47 1.81 -7.53
CA GLN A 114 3.37 2.19 -6.43
C GLN A 114 3.57 0.98 -5.53
N GLY A 115 4.64 0.21 -5.77
CA GLY A 115 4.90 -1.04 -5.07
C GLY A 115 4.87 -0.88 -3.56
N THR A 116 3.92 -1.55 -2.91
CA THR A 116 3.94 -1.67 -1.46
C THR A 116 5.11 -2.54 -1.05
N ILE A 117 6.00 -2.00 -0.23
CA ILE A 117 7.16 -2.72 0.31
C ILE A 117 6.76 -3.54 1.53
N ASP A 118 5.99 -2.94 2.44
CA ASP A 118 5.58 -3.56 3.71
C ASP A 118 4.35 -2.86 4.31
N ILE A 119 3.79 -3.47 5.36
CA ILE A 119 2.77 -2.88 6.22
C ILE A 119 3.40 -2.67 7.61
N LEU A 120 3.30 -1.45 8.13
CA LEU A 120 3.87 -1.08 9.42
C LEU A 120 2.91 -1.38 10.56
N SER A 121 1.65 -1.00 10.41
CA SER A 121 0.60 -1.19 11.40
C SER A 121 -0.73 -1.46 10.72
N SER A 122 -1.64 -2.13 11.43
CA SER A 122 -2.98 -2.36 10.93
C SER A 122 -4.00 -2.46 12.05
N VAL A 123 -5.21 -1.97 11.78
CA VAL A 123 -6.38 -2.08 12.66
C VAL A 123 -7.59 -2.52 11.86
N VAL A 124 -8.56 -3.13 12.52
CA VAL A 124 -9.89 -3.40 11.96
C VAL A 124 -10.88 -2.45 12.60
N ARG A 125 -11.55 -1.65 11.79
CA ARG A 125 -12.65 -0.78 12.21
C ARG A 125 -13.97 -1.52 12.09
N ARG A 126 -14.63 -1.69 13.23
CA ARG A 126 -15.98 -2.27 13.33
C ARG A 126 -16.88 -1.30 14.08
N SER A 127 -17.98 -0.89 13.47
CA SER A 127 -18.97 0.03 14.08
C SER A 127 -18.33 1.33 14.63
N GLY A 128 -17.36 1.88 13.91
CA GLY A 128 -16.65 3.11 14.29
C GLY A 128 -15.52 2.93 15.31
N THR A 129 -15.29 1.73 15.82
CA THR A 129 -14.21 1.45 16.77
C THR A 129 -13.04 0.75 16.11
N ASP A 130 -11.84 1.27 16.29
CA ASP A 130 -10.60 0.72 15.78
C ASP A 130 -10.02 -0.31 16.76
N ILE A 131 -9.76 -1.50 16.27
CA ILE A 131 -9.24 -2.62 17.05
C ILE A 131 -7.93 -3.07 16.42
N SER A 132 -6.85 -2.97 17.18
CA SER A 132 -5.52 -3.33 16.72
C SER A 132 -5.45 -4.83 16.41
N ILE A 133 -4.78 -5.17 15.30
CA ILE A 133 -4.49 -6.54 14.91
C ILE A 133 -2.99 -6.78 14.93
N SER A 134 -2.57 -7.99 15.32
CA SER A 134 -1.16 -8.32 15.51
C SER A 134 -0.53 -8.84 14.23
N ARG A 135 0.66 -8.33 13.92
CA ARG A 135 1.49 -8.91 12.85
C ARG A 135 2.10 -10.21 13.33
N VAL A 136 2.01 -11.26 12.51
CA VAL A 136 2.62 -12.56 12.77
C VAL A 136 3.69 -12.90 11.73
N SER A 137 4.62 -13.77 12.10
CA SER A 137 5.62 -14.29 11.18
C SER A 137 5.00 -15.27 10.17
N ARG A 138 5.76 -15.61 9.12
CA ARG A 138 5.35 -16.61 8.13
C ARG A 138 5.10 -17.98 8.80
N ASP A 139 5.99 -18.37 9.72
CA ASP A 139 5.93 -19.65 10.37
C ASP A 139 4.75 -19.72 11.35
N ASP A 140 4.49 -18.65 12.10
CA ASP A 140 3.33 -18.56 12.99
C ASP A 140 2.02 -18.61 12.17
N PHE A 141 1.97 -17.87 11.05
CA PHE A 141 0.80 -17.93 10.18
C PHE A 141 0.61 -19.32 9.56
N LEU A 142 1.71 -19.99 9.19
CA LEU A 142 1.66 -21.35 8.64
C LEU A 142 1.18 -22.37 9.68
N SER A 143 1.56 -22.20 10.96
CA SER A 143 1.21 -23.08 12.06
C SER A 143 -0.26 -23.04 12.49
N ILE A 144 -1.03 -22.05 12.01
CA ILE A 144 -2.48 -21.94 12.29
C ILE A 144 -3.19 -23.19 11.74
N PRO A 145 -3.79 -24.02 12.60
CA PRO A 145 -4.33 -25.32 12.18
C PRO A 145 -5.56 -25.19 11.28
N THR A 146 -6.42 -24.19 11.54
CA THR A 146 -7.66 -23.99 10.77
C THR A 146 -7.69 -22.59 10.19
N LYS A 147 -7.22 -22.44 8.94
CA LYS A 147 -7.16 -21.12 8.24
C LYS A 147 -8.53 -20.63 7.78
N THR A 148 -9.49 -21.52 7.65
CA THR A 148 -10.87 -21.23 7.22
C THR A 148 -11.79 -20.78 8.36
N THR A 149 -11.27 -20.67 9.59
CA THR A 149 -12.05 -20.11 10.71
C THR A 149 -12.51 -18.70 10.35
N THR A 150 -13.82 -18.47 10.41
CA THR A 150 -14.43 -17.16 10.15
C THR A 150 -14.57 -16.34 11.43
N GLY A 151 -14.43 -15.04 11.32
CA GLY A 151 -14.57 -14.14 12.46
C GLY A 151 -13.96 -12.77 12.14
N ARG A 152 -13.89 -11.92 13.16
CA ARG A 152 -13.15 -10.67 13.04
C ARG A 152 -11.65 -10.95 12.98
N PRO A 153 -10.92 -10.43 11.98
CA PRO A 153 -9.46 -10.54 11.93
C PRO A 153 -8.80 -10.03 13.22
N THR A 154 -7.86 -10.80 13.74
CA THR A 154 -7.05 -10.48 14.92
C THR A 154 -5.56 -10.49 14.64
N GLN A 155 -5.17 -11.16 13.56
CA GLN A 155 -3.79 -11.30 13.14
C GLN A 155 -3.67 -11.06 11.63
N TYR A 156 -2.49 -10.61 11.20
CA TYR A 156 -2.17 -10.48 9.79
C TYR A 156 -0.73 -10.89 9.50
N TYR A 157 -0.53 -11.38 8.30
CA TYR A 157 0.79 -11.70 7.73
C TYR A 157 0.94 -11.02 6.37
N VAL A 158 2.11 -10.45 6.12
CA VAL A 158 2.45 -9.84 4.83
C VAL A 158 3.34 -10.78 4.05
N ASP A 159 2.82 -11.34 2.96
CA ASP A 159 3.60 -12.16 2.04
C ASP A 159 4.29 -11.26 1.02
N ARG A 160 5.60 -11.06 1.22
CA ARG A 160 6.44 -10.13 0.44
C ARG A 160 6.90 -10.79 -0.87
N GLN A 161 5.99 -11.03 -1.76
CA GLN A 161 6.28 -11.45 -3.13
C GLN A 161 6.47 -10.23 -4.05
N ILE A 162 6.67 -10.46 -5.37
CA ILE A 162 6.71 -9.38 -6.37
C ILE A 162 5.43 -8.55 -6.31
N THR A 163 4.28 -9.21 -6.18
CA THR A 163 3.01 -8.57 -5.82
C THR A 163 2.70 -8.96 -4.38
N PRO A 164 2.95 -8.09 -3.40
CA PRO A 164 2.76 -8.44 -2.00
C PRO A 164 1.27 -8.65 -1.69
N VAL A 165 1.01 -9.59 -0.80
CA VAL A 165 -0.34 -9.95 -0.36
C VAL A 165 -0.44 -9.85 1.15
N LEU A 166 -1.45 -9.15 1.62
CA LEU A 166 -1.84 -9.11 3.03
C LEU A 166 -2.79 -10.28 3.30
N LYS A 167 -2.40 -11.18 4.18
CA LYS A 167 -3.23 -12.30 4.64
C LYS A 167 -3.70 -12.01 6.05
N VAL A 168 -4.99 -12.16 6.29
CA VAL A 168 -5.61 -11.93 7.61
C VAL A 168 -6.20 -13.21 8.18
N TRP A 169 -6.21 -13.31 9.49
CA TRP A 169 -6.82 -14.42 10.20
C TRP A 169 -7.45 -13.93 11.53
N PRO A 170 -8.65 -14.43 11.90
CA PRO A 170 -9.62 -15.24 11.13
C PRO A 170 -10.06 -14.62 9.81
N THR A 171 -10.59 -15.45 8.92
CA THR A 171 -11.20 -14.97 7.67
C THR A 171 -12.40 -14.08 7.99
N PRO A 172 -12.54 -12.90 7.39
CA PRO A 172 -13.64 -11.98 7.68
C PRO A 172 -15.01 -12.64 7.55
N GLU A 173 -15.86 -12.45 8.55
CA GLU A 173 -17.23 -12.97 8.60
C GLU A 173 -18.25 -12.05 7.92
N ASN A 174 -17.90 -10.78 7.70
CA ASN A 174 -18.79 -9.78 7.12
C ASN A 174 -18.03 -8.90 6.11
N SER A 175 -18.77 -8.09 5.35
CA SER A 175 -18.23 -7.12 4.38
C SER A 175 -18.44 -5.67 4.82
N THR A 176 -18.65 -5.43 6.09
CA THR A 176 -18.90 -4.09 6.68
C THR A 176 -17.72 -3.56 7.46
N ASP A 177 -16.83 -4.43 7.89
CA ASP A 177 -15.60 -4.03 8.58
C ASP A 177 -14.62 -3.38 7.60
N ILE A 178 -13.79 -2.49 8.11
CA ILE A 178 -12.77 -1.81 7.32
C ILE A 178 -11.39 -2.18 7.90
N LEU A 179 -10.55 -2.74 7.07
CA LEU A 179 -9.14 -2.95 7.38
C LEU A 179 -8.39 -1.66 7.07
N ILE A 180 -7.82 -1.03 8.08
CA ILE A 180 -7.03 0.20 7.96
C ILE A 180 -5.59 -0.18 8.22
N TYR A 181 -4.69 0.15 7.30
CA TYR A 181 -3.28 -0.16 7.45
C TYR A 181 -2.39 0.93 6.87
N ASP A 182 -1.25 1.13 7.53
CA ASP A 182 -0.19 2.01 7.06
C ASP A 182 0.78 1.18 6.23
N ARG A 183 0.80 1.42 4.93
CA ARG A 183 1.71 0.76 3.99
C ARG A 183 2.92 1.62 3.70
N LEU A 184 4.05 0.96 3.61
CA LEU A 184 5.27 1.53 3.09
C LEU A 184 5.30 1.36 1.58
N VAL A 185 5.39 2.47 0.84
CA VAL A 185 5.38 2.48 -0.62
C VAL A 185 6.77 2.78 -1.15
N ARG A 186 7.13 2.19 -2.28
CA ARG A 186 8.36 2.53 -3.00
C ARG A 186 8.31 3.99 -3.43
N ILE A 187 9.43 4.70 -3.30
CA ILE A 187 9.59 6.05 -3.86
C ILE A 187 9.40 5.94 -5.37
N ASP A 188 8.44 6.70 -5.90
CA ASP A 188 8.17 6.70 -7.33
C ASP A 188 9.34 7.31 -8.10
N ASP A 189 9.69 6.69 -9.23
CA ASP A 189 10.79 7.16 -10.03
C ASP A 189 10.29 8.10 -11.15
N ALA A 190 11.13 9.03 -11.54
CA ALA A 190 10.86 9.91 -12.66
C ALA A 190 11.15 9.14 -13.97
N ASP A 191 10.25 8.24 -14.37
CA ASP A 191 10.38 7.43 -15.57
C ASP A 191 10.11 8.21 -16.88
N ALA A 192 9.46 9.37 -16.77
CA ALA A 192 9.23 10.30 -17.88
C ALA A 192 9.69 11.72 -17.54
N SER A 193 10.08 12.49 -18.54
CA SER A 193 10.60 13.87 -18.40
C SER A 193 9.60 14.88 -17.81
N LEU A 194 8.34 14.48 -17.65
CA LEU A 194 7.27 15.30 -17.06
C LEU A 194 6.93 14.90 -15.62
N ASN A 195 7.48 13.80 -15.13
CA ASN A 195 7.23 13.37 -13.77
C ASN A 195 8.16 14.08 -12.79
N THR A 196 7.57 14.63 -11.73
CA THR A 196 8.31 15.23 -10.62
C THR A 196 8.66 14.12 -9.63
N VAL A 197 9.91 14.10 -9.20
CA VAL A 197 10.33 13.17 -8.14
C VAL A 197 9.67 13.56 -6.83
N GLU A 198 8.95 12.64 -6.20
CA GLU A 198 8.28 12.84 -4.91
C GLU A 198 9.28 12.73 -3.75
N VAL A 199 10.19 13.68 -3.66
CA VAL A 199 11.20 13.75 -2.60
C VAL A 199 11.04 15.05 -1.83
N PRO A 200 10.98 15.03 -0.49
CA PRO A 200 10.91 16.25 0.31
C PRO A 200 12.11 17.16 0.09
N PHE A 201 11.88 18.47 0.15
CA PHE A 201 12.92 19.49 -0.07
C PHE A 201 14.21 19.25 0.74
N ARG A 202 14.09 18.79 2.00
CA ARG A 202 15.23 18.49 2.88
C ARG A 202 16.15 17.39 2.33
N PHE A 203 15.70 16.56 1.41
CA PHE A 203 16.49 15.50 0.78
C PHE A 203 17.15 15.90 -0.54
N TYR A 204 16.93 17.10 -1.06
CA TYR A 204 17.52 17.52 -2.33
C TYR A 204 19.07 17.51 -2.33
N PRO A 205 19.78 17.96 -1.28
CA PRO A 205 21.23 17.84 -1.25
C PRO A 205 21.70 16.38 -1.30
N CYS A 206 21.06 15.51 -0.53
CA CYS A 206 21.32 14.07 -0.54
C CYS A 206 21.01 13.43 -1.91
N LEU A 207 19.91 13.83 -2.56
CA LEU A 207 19.55 13.39 -3.90
C LEU A 207 20.62 13.75 -4.93
N ALA A 208 21.09 15.00 -4.92
CA ALA A 208 22.13 15.48 -5.84
C ALA A 208 23.46 14.76 -5.62
N ALA A 209 23.90 14.63 -4.36
CA ALA A 209 25.13 13.94 -3.99
C ALA A 209 25.07 12.43 -4.35
N GLY A 210 23.96 11.77 -4.03
CA GLY A 210 23.75 10.36 -4.33
C GLY A 210 23.69 10.08 -5.83
N LEU A 211 23.00 10.94 -6.59
CA LEU A 211 22.97 10.81 -8.04
C LEU A 211 24.35 10.98 -8.66
N ALA A 212 25.13 11.98 -8.19
CA ALA A 212 26.52 12.19 -8.63
C ALA A 212 27.39 10.95 -8.31
N TYR A 213 27.25 10.36 -7.14
CA TYR A 213 27.95 9.13 -6.76
C TYR A 213 27.59 7.96 -7.69
N TYR A 214 26.29 7.66 -7.90
CA TYR A 214 25.89 6.56 -8.77
C TYR A 214 26.23 6.77 -10.25
N MET A 215 26.30 8.02 -10.70
CA MET A 215 26.77 8.33 -12.06
C MET A 215 28.28 8.16 -12.17
N SER A 216 29.05 8.51 -11.14
CA SER A 216 30.52 8.41 -11.17
C SER A 216 31.02 6.98 -11.36
N LEU A 217 30.27 5.99 -10.87
CA LEU A 217 30.58 4.56 -11.08
C LEU A 217 30.75 4.18 -12.57
N LYS A 218 30.13 4.93 -13.48
CA LYS A 218 30.19 4.68 -14.93
C LYS A 218 31.05 5.66 -15.68
N ILE A 219 31.08 6.92 -15.25
CA ILE A 219 31.63 8.04 -16.03
C ILE A 219 33.02 8.46 -15.53
N SER A 220 33.24 8.43 -14.20
CA SER A 220 34.46 8.93 -13.55
C SER A 220 34.82 8.10 -12.31
N PRO A 221 35.30 6.87 -12.50
CA PRO A 221 35.59 5.98 -11.37
C PRO A 221 36.60 6.54 -10.36
N GLU A 222 37.51 7.41 -10.81
CA GLU A 222 38.52 8.07 -9.98
C GLU A 222 37.91 9.02 -8.91
N ARG A 223 36.69 9.53 -9.14
CA ARG A 223 35.97 10.43 -8.21
C ARG A 223 35.02 9.72 -7.29
N THR A 224 34.78 8.44 -7.51
CA THR A 224 33.75 7.67 -6.82
C THR A 224 33.94 7.67 -5.30
N ALA A 225 35.17 7.55 -4.81
CA ALA A 225 35.46 7.52 -3.37
C ALA A 225 35.09 8.85 -2.68
N LEU A 226 35.45 9.97 -3.30
CA LEU A 226 35.12 11.31 -2.80
C LEU A 226 33.60 11.56 -2.83
N LEU A 227 32.96 11.25 -3.94
CA LEU A 227 31.52 11.46 -4.09
C LEU A 227 30.71 10.56 -3.15
N LYS A 228 31.19 9.34 -2.87
CA LYS A 228 30.61 8.47 -1.87
C LYS A 228 30.65 9.09 -0.47
N SER A 229 31.79 9.66 -0.05
CA SER A 229 31.89 10.29 1.29
C SER A 229 30.95 11.49 1.44
N ILE A 230 30.85 12.32 0.41
CA ILE A 230 29.91 13.45 0.37
C ILE A 230 28.45 12.94 0.46
N TYR A 231 28.13 11.91 -0.31
CA TYR A 231 26.77 11.32 -0.28
C TYR A 231 26.43 10.76 1.11
N GLU A 232 27.34 10.02 1.75
CA GLU A 232 27.10 9.45 3.10
C GLU A 232 26.91 10.56 4.15
N GLU A 233 27.65 11.65 4.07
CA GLU A 233 27.48 12.79 4.96
C GLU A 233 26.12 13.46 4.79
N GLU A 234 25.71 13.75 3.55
CA GLU A 234 24.40 14.34 3.28
C GLU A 234 23.25 13.40 3.61
N PHE A 235 23.47 12.08 3.42
CA PHE A 235 22.50 11.07 3.81
C PHE A 235 22.28 11.05 5.33
N LEU A 236 23.35 11.09 6.13
CA LEU A 236 23.25 11.11 7.59
C LEU A 236 22.50 12.36 8.08
N ARG A 237 22.79 13.54 7.51
CA ARG A 237 22.06 14.77 7.84
C ARG A 237 20.56 14.65 7.52
N ALA A 238 20.23 14.14 6.34
CA ALA A 238 18.85 13.97 5.93
C ALA A 238 18.12 12.94 6.80
N ALA A 239 18.78 11.83 7.16
CA ALA A 239 18.23 10.79 8.02
C ALA A 239 18.01 11.26 9.46
N GLU A 240 18.87 12.13 9.99
CA GLU A 240 18.67 12.73 11.31
C GLU A 240 17.45 13.65 11.36
N GLU A 241 17.19 14.41 10.30
CA GLU A 241 16.00 15.25 10.19
C GLU A 241 14.72 14.43 10.00
N ASP A 242 14.82 13.25 9.41
CA ASP A 242 13.67 12.35 9.18
C ASP A 242 13.30 11.50 10.41
N ARG A 243 13.99 11.65 11.53
CA ARG A 243 13.67 10.91 12.77
C ARG A 243 12.36 11.36 13.40
N ASP A 244 11.70 10.41 14.06
CA ASP A 244 10.51 10.71 14.86
C ASP A 244 10.89 11.56 16.08
N ARG A 245 10.23 12.70 16.21
CA ARG A 245 10.38 13.59 17.37
C ARG A 245 9.39 13.29 18.50
N ALA A 246 8.74 12.11 18.45
CA ALA A 246 7.86 11.70 19.53
C ALA A 246 8.65 11.49 20.82
N SER A 247 8.17 12.08 21.90
CA SER A 247 8.73 11.85 23.24
C SER A 247 8.33 10.45 23.69
N PHE A 248 9.31 9.62 24.03
CA PHE A 248 9.08 8.30 24.59
C PHE A 248 9.24 8.41 26.12
N SER A 249 8.15 8.18 26.84
CA SER A 249 8.16 8.17 28.30
C SER A 249 7.97 6.74 28.80
N ILE A 250 8.98 6.18 29.43
CA ILE A 250 8.87 4.91 30.15
C ILE A 250 8.45 5.23 31.59
N ILE A 251 7.20 4.95 31.93
CA ILE A 251 6.74 5.01 33.31
C ILE A 251 6.91 3.60 33.89
N PRO A 252 7.78 3.39 34.88
CA PRO A 252 7.87 2.10 35.56
C PRO A 252 6.54 1.74 36.20
N SER A 253 6.06 0.51 35.96
CA SER A 253 4.86 0.02 36.63
C SER A 253 5.17 -0.23 38.12
N TYR A 254 4.52 0.48 39.00
CA TYR A 254 4.66 0.31 40.45
C TYR A 254 4.12 -1.01 41.01
N ASN A 255 3.49 -1.83 40.18
CA ASN A 255 2.84 -3.06 40.62
C ASN A 255 3.82 -4.17 41.09
N TYR A 256 5.12 -4.00 40.89
CA TYR A 256 6.13 -4.95 41.39
C TYR A 256 6.65 -4.64 42.81
N LEU A 257 6.29 -3.51 43.38
CA LEU A 257 6.76 -3.11 44.72
C LEU A 257 5.77 -3.39 45.87
N SER A 258 4.58 -3.88 45.58
CA SER A 258 3.56 -4.18 46.60
C SER A 258 3.44 -5.66 46.98
N ALA A 259 4.34 -6.53 46.56
CA ALA A 259 4.27 -7.97 46.80
C ALA A 259 5.14 -8.46 48.00
N THR A 260 5.52 -7.55 48.91
CA THR A 260 6.20 -7.95 50.14
C THR A 260 5.64 -7.19 51.33
N SER A 261 4.53 -7.67 51.86
CA SER A 261 4.17 -7.55 53.29
C SER A 261 3.21 -8.63 53.68
#